data_d97fd182f564a6691e640cb1340f58b1
#
_entry.id   d97fd182f564a6691e640cb1340f58b1
#
_cell.length_a   1.000
_cell.length_b   1.000
_cell.length_c   1.000
_cell.angle_alpha   90.00
_cell.angle_beta   90.00
_cell.angle_gamma   90.00
#
_symmetry.space_group_name_H-M   'P 1'
#
loop_
_entity.id
_entity.type
_entity.pdbx_description
1 polymer ?
#
loop_
_entity_poly.entity_id
_entity_poly.type
_entity_poly.pdbx_seq_one_letter_code
_entity_poly.pdbx_strand_id
1 'polypeptide(L)'
;MAKAKFERTKPHCNIGTIGHIDHGKTTLTAAITKVLHDRYPDLNAVSAFDQIDKAPEERQRGITISIAHVEYQTEQRHYAHVDCPGHADYVKNMITGAAQMDGAILVVAATDGPMPQTREHVLLARQVGVPAIVVALNKCDMVDDEELIELVELEVRELLSAQEFDGDDCPIVRVAAFPAMNGDEKWSNAIIELMDAVDAYIPQPERETEKPFLMPIEDVFTITGRGTVVTGRIERGIVRTGETVDIIGI
;
A
#
# COMPACT_ATOMS: atom_id res chain seq x y z
N MET A 1 -8.47 13.63 28.94
CA MET A 1 -7.50 12.51 29.04
C MET A 1 -6.43 12.74 28.00
N ALA A 2 -5.14 12.77 28.38
CA ALA A 2 -4.04 12.82 27.40
C ALA A 2 -4.08 11.50 26.59
N LYS A 3 -4.07 11.60 25.25
CA LYS A 3 -3.89 10.40 24.41
C LYS A 3 -2.57 9.74 24.81
N ALA A 4 -2.59 8.42 25.00
CA ALA A 4 -1.38 7.65 25.23
C ALA A 4 -0.37 7.96 24.11
N LYS A 5 0.89 8.17 24.48
CA LYS A 5 1.96 8.41 23.50
C LYS A 5 2.14 7.11 22.72
N PHE A 6 2.06 7.20 21.39
CA PHE A 6 2.33 6.04 20.53
C PHE A 6 3.81 5.66 20.70
N GLU A 7 4.08 4.44 21.15
CA GLU A 7 5.43 3.88 21.23
C GLU A 7 5.59 2.82 20.14
N ARG A 8 6.58 3.01 19.26
CA ARG A 8 6.91 2.02 18.24
C ARG A 8 7.62 0.83 18.89
N THR A 9 6.92 -0.27 19.00
CA THR A 9 7.45 -1.54 19.54
C THR A 9 7.93 -2.50 18.46
N LYS A 10 7.57 -2.24 17.19
CA LYS A 10 7.90 -3.06 16.03
C LYS A 10 8.60 -2.24 14.95
N PRO A 11 9.41 -2.88 14.08
CA PRO A 11 9.94 -2.27 12.88
C PRO A 11 8.80 -1.68 12.03
N HIS A 12 9.03 -0.52 11.42
CA HIS A 12 8.03 0.17 10.62
C HIS A 12 8.41 0.12 9.13
N CYS A 13 7.40 -0.17 8.30
CA CYS A 13 7.54 -0.21 6.86
C CYS A 13 6.37 0.52 6.21
N ASN A 14 6.65 1.35 5.22
CA ASN A 14 5.63 1.96 4.37
C ASN A 14 5.42 1.08 3.16
N ILE A 15 4.22 0.56 2.99
CA ILE A 15 3.85 -0.20 1.78
C ILE A 15 2.64 0.44 1.12
N GLY A 16 2.33 0.02 -0.08
CA GLY A 16 1.09 0.48 -0.70
C GLY A 16 0.65 -0.41 -1.84
N THR A 17 -0.60 -0.24 -2.24
CA THR A 17 -1.21 -0.93 -3.37
C THR A 17 -1.05 -0.11 -4.64
N ILE A 18 -0.55 -0.77 -5.70
CA ILE A 18 -0.45 -0.25 -7.06
C ILE A 18 -1.11 -1.22 -8.04
N GLY A 19 -1.44 -0.77 -9.23
CA GLY A 19 -2.05 -1.59 -10.27
C GLY A 19 -3.23 -0.91 -10.95
N HIS A 20 -3.83 -1.61 -11.91
CA HIS A 20 -4.89 -1.08 -12.76
C HIS A 20 -6.15 -0.69 -11.97
N ILE A 21 -6.96 0.21 -12.53
CA ILE A 21 -8.32 0.50 -12.06
C ILE A 21 -9.14 -0.81 -12.04
N ASP A 22 -10.07 -0.94 -11.11
CA ASP A 22 -10.99 -2.09 -10.93
C ASP A 22 -10.32 -3.46 -10.64
N HIS A 23 -8.99 -3.52 -10.48
CA HIS A 23 -8.31 -4.73 -10.01
C HIS A 23 -8.49 -5.00 -8.51
N GLY A 24 -9.12 -4.06 -7.77
CA GLY A 24 -9.52 -4.26 -6.37
C GLY A 24 -8.48 -3.83 -5.34
N LYS A 25 -7.66 -2.80 -5.60
CA LYS A 25 -6.67 -2.26 -4.66
C LYS A 25 -7.27 -1.85 -3.32
N THR A 26 -8.26 -0.96 -3.35
CA THR A 26 -8.95 -0.46 -2.14
C THR A 26 -9.72 -1.57 -1.44
N THR A 27 -10.31 -2.51 -2.20
CA THR A 27 -10.96 -3.70 -1.62
C THR A 27 -9.95 -4.59 -0.90
N LEU A 28 -8.75 -4.78 -1.48
CA LEU A 28 -7.67 -5.53 -0.86
C LEU A 28 -7.18 -4.84 0.42
N THR A 29 -7.00 -3.52 0.38
CA THR A 29 -6.62 -2.73 1.56
C THR A 29 -7.64 -2.89 2.69
N ALA A 30 -8.94 -2.82 2.38
CA ALA A 30 -10.01 -3.06 3.35
C ALA A 30 -10.00 -4.51 3.88
N ALA A 31 -9.79 -5.51 3.00
CA ALA A 31 -9.69 -6.92 3.38
C ALA A 31 -8.50 -7.17 4.32
N ILE A 32 -7.33 -6.59 4.04
CA ILE A 32 -6.14 -6.69 4.91
C ILE A 32 -6.47 -6.18 6.32
N THR A 33 -7.04 -4.97 6.43
CA THR A 33 -7.36 -4.41 7.75
C THR A 33 -8.38 -5.25 8.52
N LYS A 34 -9.39 -5.78 7.81
CA LYS A 34 -10.42 -6.64 8.41
C LYS A 34 -9.86 -7.97 8.89
N VAL A 35 -9.10 -8.67 8.03
CA VAL A 35 -8.53 -9.98 8.34
C VAL A 35 -7.49 -9.87 9.47
N LEU A 36 -6.64 -8.84 9.44
CA LEU A 36 -5.66 -8.59 10.51
C LEU A 36 -6.34 -8.19 11.83
N HIS A 37 -7.47 -7.45 11.79
CA HIS A 37 -8.25 -7.19 12.98
C HIS A 37 -8.85 -8.46 13.57
N ASP A 38 -9.44 -9.32 12.73
CA ASP A 38 -10.04 -10.57 13.18
C ASP A 38 -8.98 -11.53 13.78
N ARG A 39 -7.77 -11.50 13.23
CA ARG A 39 -6.64 -12.30 13.71
C ARG A 39 -5.98 -11.71 14.96
N TYR A 40 -5.82 -10.37 15.00
CA TYR A 40 -5.11 -9.62 16.04
C TYR A 40 -5.91 -8.38 16.47
N PRO A 41 -7.05 -8.56 17.17
CA PRO A 41 -7.99 -7.47 17.45
C PRO A 41 -7.41 -6.38 18.37
N ASP A 42 -6.45 -6.74 19.23
CA ASP A 42 -5.79 -5.78 20.12
C ASP A 42 -4.77 -4.89 19.40
N LEU A 43 -4.32 -5.28 18.22
CA LEU A 43 -3.29 -4.58 17.45
C LEU A 43 -3.85 -3.74 16.31
N ASN A 44 -5.02 -4.09 15.79
CA ASN A 44 -5.54 -3.53 14.56
C ASN A 44 -6.95 -2.97 14.72
N ALA A 45 -7.21 -1.84 14.07
CA ALA A 45 -8.56 -1.33 13.85
C ALA A 45 -9.04 -1.68 12.44
N VAL A 46 -10.31 -1.92 12.28
CA VAL A 46 -10.91 -2.13 10.94
C VAL A 46 -11.05 -0.78 10.25
N SER A 47 -10.53 -0.69 9.03
CA SER A 47 -10.82 0.42 8.11
C SER A 47 -11.77 -0.08 7.03
N ALA A 48 -13.03 0.31 7.11
CA ALA A 48 -14.03 -0.06 6.11
C ALA A 48 -13.73 0.64 4.77
N PHE A 49 -14.17 0.05 3.66
CA PHE A 49 -13.96 0.55 2.31
C PHE A 49 -14.34 2.05 2.16
N ASP A 50 -15.48 2.44 2.69
CA ASP A 50 -15.98 3.82 2.68
C ASP A 50 -15.22 4.79 3.61
N GLN A 51 -14.36 4.25 4.46
CA GLN A 51 -13.43 5.03 5.29
C GLN A 51 -12.06 5.22 4.61
N ILE A 52 -11.74 4.41 3.62
CA ILE A 52 -10.55 4.53 2.78
C ILE A 52 -10.85 5.56 1.68
N ASP A 53 -11.85 5.30 0.83
CA ASP A 53 -12.34 6.23 -0.18
C ASP A 53 -13.35 7.22 0.44
N LYS A 54 -12.86 8.33 0.97
CA LYS A 54 -13.65 9.28 1.78
C LYS A 54 -14.35 10.35 0.96
N ALA A 55 -13.75 10.76 -0.17
CA ALA A 55 -14.27 11.87 -0.96
C ALA A 55 -15.63 11.51 -1.60
N PRO A 56 -16.61 12.44 -1.60
CA PRO A 56 -17.91 12.19 -2.25
C PRO A 56 -17.78 11.81 -3.72
N GLU A 57 -16.78 12.36 -4.41
CA GLU A 57 -16.50 12.08 -5.82
C GLU A 57 -15.96 10.66 -6.03
N GLU A 58 -15.09 10.17 -5.13
CA GLU A 58 -14.59 8.79 -5.12
C GLU A 58 -15.74 7.79 -4.97
N ARG A 59 -16.63 8.03 -4.01
CA ARG A 59 -17.80 7.19 -3.77
C ARG A 59 -18.79 7.19 -4.93
N GLN A 60 -18.98 8.36 -5.57
CA GLN A 60 -19.90 8.47 -6.71
C GLN A 60 -19.38 7.78 -7.95
N ARG A 61 -18.07 7.83 -8.18
CA ARG A 61 -17.41 7.22 -9.35
C ARG A 61 -16.97 5.78 -9.12
N GLY A 62 -16.87 5.35 -7.86
CA GLY A 62 -16.32 4.03 -7.49
C GLY A 62 -14.83 3.88 -7.76
N ILE A 63 -14.07 4.99 -7.79
CA ILE A 63 -12.63 5.01 -8.08
C ILE A 63 -11.90 5.84 -7.04
N THR A 64 -10.70 5.40 -6.67
CA THR A 64 -9.78 6.15 -5.80
C THR A 64 -9.16 7.29 -6.60
N ILE A 65 -9.27 8.51 -6.09
CA ILE A 65 -8.73 9.75 -6.68
C ILE A 65 -7.52 10.22 -5.88
N SER A 66 -7.69 10.30 -4.57
CA SER A 66 -6.67 10.77 -3.63
C SER A 66 -5.96 9.60 -2.98
N ILE A 67 -4.74 9.81 -2.52
CA ILE A 67 -4.01 8.83 -1.73
C ILE A 67 -4.70 8.66 -0.39
N ALA A 68 -4.99 7.42 0.00
CA ALA A 68 -5.47 7.10 1.33
C ALA A 68 -4.38 6.42 2.16
N HIS A 69 -4.32 6.77 3.45
CA HIS A 69 -3.37 6.16 4.39
C HIS A 69 -4.12 5.35 5.42
N VAL A 70 -3.69 4.10 5.60
CA VAL A 70 -4.23 3.16 6.58
C VAL A 70 -3.07 2.56 7.37
N GLU A 71 -3.28 2.33 8.66
CA GLU A 71 -2.28 1.70 9.53
C GLU A 71 -2.75 0.33 9.98
N TYR A 72 -1.85 -0.63 9.99
CA TYR A 72 -2.08 -1.96 10.56
C TYR A 72 -0.76 -2.65 10.96
N GLN A 73 -0.87 -3.77 11.66
CA GLN A 73 0.28 -4.52 12.18
C GLN A 73 0.10 -6.02 11.93
N THR A 74 1.21 -6.66 11.56
CA THR A 74 1.38 -8.10 11.70
C THR A 74 2.03 -8.41 13.06
N GLU A 75 2.36 -9.68 13.31
CA GLU A 75 3.18 -10.02 14.48
C GLU A 75 4.59 -9.41 14.41
N GLN A 76 5.13 -9.26 13.20
CA GLN A 76 6.52 -8.87 12.97
C GLN A 76 6.69 -7.36 12.77
N ARG A 77 5.77 -6.68 12.06
CA ARG A 77 5.94 -5.31 11.61
C ARG A 77 4.71 -4.44 11.81
N HIS A 78 4.95 -3.15 11.88
CA HIS A 78 3.94 -2.10 11.78
C HIS A 78 3.99 -1.50 10.38
N TYR A 79 2.85 -1.36 9.72
CA TYR A 79 2.71 -0.85 8.36
C TYR A 79 1.93 0.46 8.33
N ALA A 80 2.47 1.44 7.59
CA ALA A 80 1.67 2.51 7.00
C ALA A 80 1.39 2.12 5.55
N HIS A 81 0.12 1.93 5.23
CA HIS A 81 -0.32 1.51 3.91
C HIS A 81 -0.84 2.69 3.11
N VAL A 82 -0.35 2.85 1.91
CA VAL A 82 -0.71 3.89 0.95
C VAL A 82 -1.57 3.26 -0.13
N ASP A 83 -2.86 3.54 -0.14
CA ASP A 83 -3.75 3.12 -1.22
C ASP A 83 -3.67 4.12 -2.38
N CYS A 84 -3.12 3.68 -3.51
CA CYS A 84 -2.88 4.53 -4.67
C CYS A 84 -4.03 4.46 -5.68
N PRO A 85 -4.38 5.60 -6.32
CA PRO A 85 -5.32 5.60 -7.43
C PRO A 85 -4.82 4.74 -8.60
N GLY A 86 -5.76 4.09 -9.30
CA GLY A 86 -5.45 3.23 -10.45
C GLY A 86 -5.70 3.89 -11.80
N HIS A 87 -6.41 5.03 -11.83
CA HIS A 87 -6.81 5.69 -13.07
C HIS A 87 -5.70 6.58 -13.64
N ALA A 88 -5.52 6.57 -14.96
CA ALA A 88 -4.48 7.34 -15.67
C ALA A 88 -4.52 8.84 -15.37
N ASP A 89 -5.70 9.43 -15.16
CA ASP A 89 -5.83 10.86 -14.84
C ASP A 89 -5.18 11.25 -13.51
N TYR A 90 -4.95 10.28 -12.61
CA TYR A 90 -4.41 10.49 -11.26
C TYR A 90 -2.98 9.98 -11.07
N VAL A 91 -2.24 9.80 -12.16
CA VAL A 91 -0.83 9.33 -12.16
C VAL A 91 0.06 10.18 -11.23
N LYS A 92 -0.18 11.50 -11.13
CA LYS A 92 0.58 12.35 -10.20
C LYS A 92 0.41 11.91 -8.75
N ASN A 93 -0.81 11.60 -8.34
CA ASN A 93 -1.09 11.12 -6.98
C ASN A 93 -0.47 9.73 -6.76
N MET A 94 -0.52 8.86 -7.77
CA MET A 94 0.15 7.56 -7.73
C MET A 94 1.66 7.72 -7.53
N ILE A 95 2.33 8.59 -8.27
CA ILE A 95 3.78 8.86 -8.14
C ILE A 95 4.11 9.36 -6.73
N THR A 96 3.32 10.32 -6.22
CA THR A 96 3.51 10.86 -4.86
C THR A 96 3.36 9.77 -3.79
N GLY A 97 2.36 8.89 -3.95
CA GLY A 97 2.17 7.75 -3.04
C GLY A 97 3.31 6.73 -3.15
N ALA A 98 3.69 6.35 -4.37
CA ALA A 98 4.74 5.37 -4.60
C ALA A 98 6.12 5.83 -4.07
N ALA A 99 6.43 7.12 -4.14
CA ALA A 99 7.67 7.69 -3.60
C ALA A 99 7.79 7.53 -2.06
N GLN A 100 6.67 7.31 -1.36
CA GLN A 100 6.67 7.09 0.09
C GLN A 100 6.90 5.62 0.48
N MET A 101 6.82 4.69 -0.46
CA MET A 101 6.81 3.25 -0.18
C MET A 101 8.22 2.68 0.01
N ASP A 102 8.37 1.82 0.98
CA ASP A 102 9.54 0.95 1.20
C ASP A 102 9.37 -0.40 0.48
N GLY A 103 8.17 -0.67 -0.07
CA GLY A 103 7.79 -1.80 -0.88
C GLY A 103 6.36 -1.66 -1.38
N ALA A 104 5.98 -2.38 -2.42
CA ALA A 104 4.64 -2.29 -2.99
C ALA A 104 3.96 -3.66 -3.11
N ILE A 105 2.63 -3.65 -3.05
CA ILE A 105 1.76 -4.77 -3.41
C ILE A 105 1.17 -4.44 -4.78
N LEU A 106 1.59 -5.17 -5.82
CA LEU A 106 1.02 -5.07 -7.15
C LEU A 106 -0.26 -5.91 -7.21
N VAL A 107 -1.39 -5.24 -7.41
CA VAL A 107 -2.70 -5.91 -7.51
C VAL A 107 -3.06 -6.12 -8.97
N VAL A 108 -3.18 -7.38 -9.37
CA VAL A 108 -3.59 -7.80 -10.71
C VAL A 108 -4.82 -8.68 -10.59
N ALA A 109 -5.87 -8.41 -11.38
CA ALA A 109 -7.03 -9.29 -11.42
C ALA A 109 -6.71 -10.52 -12.28
N ALA A 110 -6.97 -11.72 -11.77
CA ALA A 110 -6.79 -12.97 -12.50
C ALA A 110 -7.67 -13.06 -13.75
N THR A 111 -8.80 -12.34 -13.75
CA THR A 111 -9.75 -12.25 -14.87
C THR A 111 -9.21 -11.46 -16.06
N ASP A 112 -8.33 -10.48 -15.83
CA ASP A 112 -7.95 -9.47 -16.82
C ASP A 112 -6.45 -9.50 -17.15
N GLY A 113 -5.62 -10.05 -16.26
CA GLY A 113 -4.16 -10.01 -16.37
C GLY A 113 -3.56 -8.60 -16.27
N PRO A 114 -2.28 -8.44 -16.66
CA PRO A 114 -1.59 -7.14 -16.61
C PRO A 114 -2.15 -6.16 -17.66
N MET A 115 -2.88 -5.15 -17.22
CA MET A 115 -3.49 -4.10 -18.02
C MET A 115 -2.53 -2.91 -18.23
N PRO A 116 -2.84 -1.93 -19.11
CA PRO A 116 -1.93 -0.81 -19.41
C PRO A 116 -1.45 -0.05 -18.18
N GLN A 117 -2.35 0.32 -17.23
CA GLN A 117 -1.93 1.01 -16.02
C GLN A 117 -1.11 0.12 -15.08
N THR A 118 -1.27 -1.21 -15.13
CA THR A 118 -0.40 -2.14 -14.39
C THR A 118 1.06 -1.95 -14.82
N ARG A 119 1.29 -1.92 -16.14
CA ARG A 119 2.62 -1.72 -16.75
C ARG A 119 3.20 -0.34 -16.39
N GLU A 120 2.38 0.70 -16.48
CA GLU A 120 2.75 2.06 -16.13
C GLU A 120 3.12 2.19 -14.64
N HIS A 121 2.33 1.61 -13.75
CA HIS A 121 2.57 1.65 -12.31
C HIS A 121 3.85 0.91 -11.90
N VAL A 122 4.16 -0.22 -12.52
CA VAL A 122 5.43 -0.95 -12.27
C VAL A 122 6.63 -0.12 -12.72
N LEU A 123 6.54 0.50 -13.92
CA LEU A 123 7.58 1.39 -14.42
C LEU A 123 7.79 2.59 -13.48
N LEU A 124 6.73 3.24 -13.06
CA LEU A 124 6.80 4.40 -12.16
C LEU A 124 7.32 4.02 -10.78
N ALA A 125 6.90 2.89 -10.22
CA ALA A 125 7.44 2.35 -8.98
C ALA A 125 8.96 2.15 -9.05
N ARG A 126 9.46 1.62 -10.17
CA ARG A 126 10.90 1.49 -10.41
C ARG A 126 11.60 2.85 -10.45
N GLN A 127 11.03 3.82 -11.17
CA GLN A 127 11.62 5.16 -11.30
C GLN A 127 11.69 5.95 -9.98
N VAL A 128 10.70 5.79 -9.09
CA VAL A 128 10.71 6.43 -7.77
C VAL A 128 11.50 5.65 -6.72
N GLY A 129 12.06 4.49 -7.09
CA GLY A 129 12.98 3.73 -6.24
C GLY A 129 12.32 2.76 -5.27
N VAL A 130 11.10 2.28 -5.55
CA VAL A 130 10.50 1.18 -4.77
C VAL A 130 11.40 -0.05 -4.88
N PRO A 131 11.93 -0.57 -3.76
CA PRO A 131 12.97 -1.60 -3.82
C PRO A 131 12.45 -3.00 -4.14
N ALA A 132 11.21 -3.34 -3.76
CA ALA A 132 10.65 -4.67 -3.94
C ALA A 132 9.14 -4.63 -4.11
N ILE A 133 8.61 -5.60 -4.86
CA ILE A 133 7.18 -5.76 -5.13
C ILE A 133 6.76 -7.18 -4.75
N VAL A 134 5.63 -7.31 -4.06
CA VAL A 134 4.89 -8.57 -3.87
C VAL A 134 3.61 -8.48 -4.70
N VAL A 135 3.21 -9.58 -5.33
CA VAL A 135 2.02 -9.59 -6.19
C VAL A 135 0.84 -10.22 -5.46
N ALA A 136 -0.28 -9.49 -5.44
CA ALA A 136 -1.58 -10.03 -5.09
C ALA A 136 -2.37 -10.30 -6.38
N LEU A 137 -2.45 -11.56 -6.78
CA LEU A 137 -3.29 -11.99 -7.89
C LEU A 137 -4.73 -12.09 -7.37
N ASN A 138 -5.51 -11.06 -7.62
CA ASN A 138 -6.84 -10.89 -7.04
C ASN A 138 -7.96 -11.44 -7.93
N LYS A 139 -9.14 -11.60 -7.36
CA LYS A 139 -10.34 -12.15 -8.03
C LYS A 139 -10.17 -13.61 -8.50
N CYS A 140 -9.31 -14.39 -7.83
CA CYS A 140 -9.12 -15.80 -8.15
C CYS A 140 -10.36 -16.67 -7.86
N ASP A 141 -11.34 -16.15 -7.11
CA ASP A 141 -12.66 -16.76 -6.93
C ASP A 141 -13.54 -16.73 -8.18
N MET A 142 -13.18 -15.92 -9.17
CA MET A 142 -13.93 -15.74 -10.41
C MET A 142 -13.35 -16.53 -11.60
N VAL A 143 -12.25 -17.25 -11.42
CA VAL A 143 -11.56 -18.01 -12.45
C VAL A 143 -11.44 -19.46 -12.02
N ASP A 144 -12.11 -20.37 -12.75
CA ASP A 144 -12.08 -21.80 -12.47
C ASP A 144 -10.95 -22.52 -13.24
N ASP A 145 -10.36 -21.86 -14.23
CA ASP A 145 -9.32 -22.42 -15.10
C ASP A 145 -7.93 -22.14 -14.52
N GLU A 146 -7.29 -23.19 -14.02
CA GLU A 146 -5.96 -23.13 -13.44
C GLU A 146 -4.88 -22.71 -14.46
N GLU A 147 -4.97 -23.19 -15.71
CA GLU A 147 -4.01 -22.86 -16.77
C GLU A 147 -4.06 -21.36 -17.09
N LEU A 148 -5.24 -20.74 -17.01
CA LEU A 148 -5.40 -19.31 -17.21
C LEU A 148 -4.75 -18.52 -16.07
N ILE A 149 -4.90 -18.96 -14.82
CA ILE A 149 -4.25 -18.33 -13.66
C ILE A 149 -2.73 -18.40 -13.80
N GLU A 150 -2.19 -19.57 -14.16
CA GLU A 150 -0.74 -19.76 -14.36
C GLU A 150 -0.20 -18.88 -15.50
N LEU A 151 -0.98 -18.70 -16.58
CA LEU A 151 -0.60 -17.81 -17.67
C LEU A 151 -0.51 -16.36 -17.21
N VAL A 152 -1.48 -15.89 -16.43
CA VAL A 152 -1.46 -14.53 -15.87
C VAL A 152 -0.27 -14.34 -14.92
N GLU A 153 0.07 -15.35 -14.09
CA GLU A 153 1.26 -15.30 -13.24
C GLU A 153 2.53 -15.15 -14.08
N LEU A 154 2.65 -15.89 -15.18
CA LEU A 154 3.79 -15.79 -16.09
C LEU A 154 3.91 -14.39 -16.71
N GLU A 155 2.81 -13.84 -17.21
CA GLU A 155 2.78 -12.48 -17.78
C GLU A 155 3.19 -11.41 -16.76
N VAL A 156 2.79 -11.58 -15.49
CA VAL A 156 3.19 -10.66 -14.40
C VAL A 156 4.68 -10.78 -14.12
N ARG A 157 5.24 -11.99 -14.08
CA ARG A 157 6.68 -12.22 -13.90
C ARG A 157 7.50 -11.59 -15.02
N GLU A 158 7.07 -11.77 -16.27
CA GLU A 158 7.70 -11.13 -17.43
C GLU A 158 7.65 -9.61 -17.36
N LEU A 159 6.51 -9.04 -16.93
CA LEU A 159 6.37 -7.61 -16.74
C LEU A 159 7.33 -7.07 -15.67
N LEU A 160 7.44 -7.74 -14.53
CA LEU A 160 8.34 -7.34 -13.45
C LEU A 160 9.80 -7.41 -13.89
N SER A 161 10.20 -8.51 -14.53
CA SER A 161 11.56 -8.69 -15.08
C SER A 161 11.91 -7.63 -16.12
N ALA A 162 10.97 -7.27 -17.00
CA ALA A 162 11.17 -6.21 -17.99
C ALA A 162 11.36 -4.80 -17.38
N GLN A 163 10.95 -4.60 -16.13
CA GLN A 163 11.15 -3.36 -15.37
C GLN A 163 12.23 -3.49 -14.30
N GLU A 164 13.12 -4.46 -14.44
CA GLU A 164 14.26 -4.71 -13.55
C GLU A 164 13.90 -5.01 -12.09
N PHE A 165 12.69 -5.52 -11.84
CA PHE A 165 12.35 -6.20 -10.59
C PHE A 165 12.67 -7.69 -10.70
N ASP A 166 12.82 -8.36 -9.57
CA ASP A 166 13.04 -9.79 -9.53
C ASP A 166 11.73 -10.54 -9.82
N GLY A 167 11.41 -10.72 -11.12
CA GLY A 167 10.19 -11.37 -11.55
C GLY A 167 10.16 -12.87 -11.26
N ASP A 168 11.34 -13.54 -11.23
CA ASP A 168 11.41 -14.98 -11.01
C ASP A 168 11.15 -15.35 -9.54
N ASP A 169 11.77 -14.61 -8.59
CA ASP A 169 11.68 -14.88 -7.16
C ASP A 169 10.59 -14.04 -6.46
N CYS A 170 9.93 -13.12 -7.17
CA CYS A 170 8.85 -12.30 -6.62
C CYS A 170 7.69 -13.19 -6.14
N PRO A 171 7.26 -13.07 -4.87
CA PRO A 171 6.09 -13.78 -4.38
C PRO A 171 4.82 -13.34 -5.12
N ILE A 172 4.08 -14.31 -5.65
CA ILE A 172 2.73 -14.11 -6.19
C ILE A 172 1.77 -14.90 -5.31
N VAL A 173 0.83 -14.20 -4.67
CA VAL A 173 -0.17 -14.82 -3.80
C VAL A 173 -1.55 -14.67 -4.44
N ARG A 174 -2.26 -15.79 -4.61
CA ARG A 174 -3.61 -15.84 -5.15
C ARG A 174 -4.62 -15.47 -4.07
N VAL A 175 -5.36 -14.40 -4.30
CA VAL A 175 -6.32 -13.86 -3.33
C VAL A 175 -7.67 -13.59 -3.97
N ALA A 176 -8.69 -13.45 -3.11
CA ALA A 176 -9.98 -12.90 -3.46
C ALA A 176 -10.40 -11.92 -2.36
N ALA A 177 -10.09 -10.65 -2.57
CA ALA A 177 -10.24 -9.62 -1.56
C ALA A 177 -11.69 -9.42 -1.11
N PHE A 178 -12.65 -9.49 -2.03
CA PHE A 178 -14.06 -9.30 -1.71
C PHE A 178 -14.65 -10.43 -0.84
N PRO A 179 -14.48 -11.72 -1.16
CA PRO A 179 -14.87 -12.80 -0.25
C PRO A 179 -14.14 -12.76 1.10
N ALA A 180 -12.83 -12.46 1.12
CA ALA A 180 -12.06 -12.33 2.36
C ALA A 180 -12.63 -11.23 3.28
N MET A 181 -12.95 -10.07 2.72
CA MET A 181 -13.58 -8.98 3.46
C MET A 181 -14.94 -9.38 4.05
N ASN A 182 -15.66 -10.30 3.41
CA ASN A 182 -16.94 -10.83 3.87
C ASN A 182 -16.83 -12.06 4.80
N GLY A 183 -15.62 -12.44 5.19
CA GLY A 183 -15.37 -13.48 6.18
C GLY A 183 -15.25 -14.90 5.62
N ASP A 184 -15.00 -15.06 4.32
CA ASP A 184 -14.64 -16.36 3.75
C ASP A 184 -13.29 -16.83 4.31
N GLU A 185 -13.28 -18.00 4.95
CA GLU A 185 -12.11 -18.51 5.67
C GLU A 185 -10.93 -18.83 4.72
N LYS A 186 -11.22 -19.41 3.54
CA LYS A 186 -10.19 -19.73 2.53
C LYS A 186 -9.46 -18.46 2.11
N TRP A 187 -10.22 -17.45 1.76
CA TRP A 187 -9.66 -16.21 1.22
C TRP A 187 -9.09 -15.30 2.33
N SER A 188 -9.61 -15.39 3.56
CA SER A 188 -8.98 -14.76 4.73
C SER A 188 -7.60 -15.34 5.00
N ASN A 189 -7.42 -16.66 4.90
CA ASN A 189 -6.10 -17.30 5.04
C ASN A 189 -5.15 -16.89 3.90
N ALA A 190 -5.64 -16.72 2.68
CA ALA A 190 -4.84 -16.21 1.56
C ALA A 190 -4.37 -14.75 1.79
N ILE A 191 -5.16 -13.91 2.45
CA ILE A 191 -4.71 -12.55 2.86
C ILE A 191 -3.62 -12.64 3.93
N ILE A 192 -3.68 -13.59 4.87
CA ILE A 192 -2.60 -13.80 5.84
C ILE A 192 -1.33 -14.25 5.11
N GLU A 193 -1.43 -15.20 4.17
CA GLU A 193 -0.31 -15.65 3.35
C GLU A 193 0.32 -14.48 2.57
N LEU A 194 -0.50 -13.58 2.00
CA LEU A 194 0.00 -12.37 1.36
C LEU A 194 0.80 -11.50 2.33
N MET A 195 0.31 -11.30 3.55
CA MET A 195 1.01 -10.49 4.55
C MET A 195 2.28 -11.16 5.07
N ASP A 196 2.30 -12.48 5.19
CA ASP A 196 3.50 -13.25 5.52
C ASP A 196 4.56 -13.12 4.40
N ALA A 197 4.13 -13.15 3.12
CA ALA A 197 5.01 -12.90 1.98
C ALA A 197 5.57 -11.47 1.99
N VAL A 198 4.75 -10.47 2.33
CA VAL A 198 5.19 -9.07 2.50
C VAL A 198 6.20 -8.93 3.64
N ASP A 199 5.94 -9.57 4.79
CA ASP A 199 6.86 -9.57 5.94
C ASP A 199 8.22 -10.19 5.59
N ALA A 200 8.22 -11.24 4.79
CA ALA A 200 9.43 -11.98 4.42
C ALA A 200 10.23 -11.33 3.28
N TYR A 201 9.54 -10.83 2.25
CA TYR A 201 10.17 -10.40 1.00
C TYR A 201 10.52 -8.91 0.96
N ILE A 202 9.67 -8.03 1.50
CA ILE A 202 9.96 -6.59 1.53
C ILE A 202 11.09 -6.31 2.52
N PRO A 203 12.20 -5.69 2.07
CA PRO A 203 13.34 -5.44 2.94
C PRO A 203 12.95 -4.46 4.06
N GLN A 204 13.59 -4.63 5.25
CA GLN A 204 13.47 -3.63 6.31
C GLN A 204 14.19 -2.36 5.87
N PRO A 205 13.50 -1.20 5.78
CA PRO A 205 14.13 0.02 5.33
C PRO A 205 15.20 0.51 6.32
N GLU A 206 16.37 0.82 5.79
CA GLU A 206 17.42 1.49 6.55
C GLU A 206 17.07 2.98 6.67
N ARG A 207 17.09 3.50 7.91
CA ARG A 207 16.78 4.91 8.19
C ARG A 207 18.07 5.66 8.50
N GLU A 208 18.41 6.66 7.71
CA GLU A 208 19.60 7.49 7.88
C GLU A 208 19.42 8.51 9.02
N THR A 209 19.33 8.03 10.26
CA THR A 209 19.02 8.85 11.44
C THR A 209 20.13 9.83 11.81
N GLU A 210 21.37 9.57 11.41
CA GLU A 210 22.54 10.42 11.69
C GLU A 210 22.66 11.64 10.76
N LYS A 211 21.87 11.68 9.68
CA LYS A 211 21.85 12.82 8.76
C LYS A 211 20.95 13.94 9.26
N PRO A 212 21.14 15.21 8.81
CA PRO A 212 20.19 16.28 9.08
C PRO A 212 18.77 15.92 8.69
N PHE A 213 17.80 16.32 9.52
CA PHE A 213 16.38 16.10 9.26
C PHE A 213 15.95 16.63 7.89
N LEU A 214 15.23 15.81 7.15
CA LEU A 214 14.61 16.17 5.87
C LEU A 214 13.24 15.50 5.77
N MET A 215 12.23 16.31 5.49
CA MET A 215 10.87 15.86 5.21
C MET A 215 10.30 16.67 4.05
N PRO A 216 10.15 16.10 2.85
CA PRO A 216 9.39 16.73 1.78
C PRO A 216 7.94 16.99 2.25
N ILE A 217 7.43 18.17 1.95
CA ILE A 217 6.05 18.55 2.27
C ILE A 217 5.15 18.04 1.14
N GLU A 218 4.19 17.20 1.50
CA GLU A 218 3.23 16.59 0.56
C GLU A 218 1.88 17.30 0.60
N ASP A 219 1.43 17.69 1.79
CA ASP A 219 0.17 18.40 1.97
C ASP A 219 0.28 19.48 3.05
N VAL A 220 -0.54 20.52 2.90
CA VAL A 220 -0.58 21.67 3.80
C VAL A 220 -2.04 22.03 4.09
N PHE A 221 -2.41 22.02 5.36
CA PHE A 221 -3.75 22.41 5.80
C PHE A 221 -3.73 23.18 7.12
N THR A 222 -4.83 23.81 7.44
CA THR A 222 -4.96 24.58 8.69
C THR A 222 -5.94 23.90 9.64
N ILE A 223 -5.50 23.68 10.87
CA ILE A 223 -6.35 23.17 11.95
C ILE A 223 -6.69 24.33 12.89
N THR A 224 -7.98 24.59 13.10
CA THR A 224 -8.46 25.61 14.04
C THR A 224 -7.89 25.37 15.44
N GLY A 225 -7.22 26.38 15.98
CA GLY A 225 -6.57 26.30 17.30
C GLY A 225 -5.17 25.64 17.32
N ARG A 226 -4.68 25.15 16.17
CA ARG A 226 -3.32 24.57 16.06
C ARG A 226 -2.45 25.27 15.02
N GLY A 227 -3.06 26.02 14.08
CA GLY A 227 -2.35 26.71 13.01
C GLY A 227 -2.13 25.86 11.78
N THR A 228 -1.10 26.19 11.01
CA THR A 228 -0.72 25.47 9.81
C THR A 228 -0.10 24.12 10.15
N VAL A 229 -0.56 23.08 9.49
CA VAL A 229 -0.07 21.72 9.62
C VAL A 229 0.46 21.28 8.26
N VAL A 230 1.64 20.71 8.24
CA VAL A 230 2.23 20.09 7.05
C VAL A 230 2.38 18.59 7.29
N THR A 231 2.18 17.80 6.24
CA THR A 231 2.40 16.36 6.26
C THR A 231 3.45 15.96 5.26
N GLY A 232 4.10 14.83 5.49
CA GLY A 232 5.08 14.25 4.61
C GLY A 232 5.80 13.09 5.27
N ARG A 233 6.57 12.35 4.49
CA ARG A 233 7.44 11.29 4.97
C ARG A 233 8.78 11.87 5.43
N ILE A 234 9.25 11.50 6.62
CA ILE A 234 10.62 11.81 7.05
C ILE A 234 11.58 10.89 6.26
N GLU A 235 12.34 11.46 5.34
CA GLU A 235 13.32 10.71 4.53
C GLU A 235 14.57 10.39 5.32
N ARG A 236 15.05 11.33 6.11
CA ARG A 236 16.28 11.17 6.92
C ARG A 236 16.27 12.05 8.15
N GLY A 237 17.15 11.74 9.10
CA GLY A 237 17.30 12.47 10.34
C GLY A 237 16.22 12.16 11.36
N ILE A 238 16.26 12.90 12.46
CA ILE A 238 15.32 12.81 13.58
C ILE A 238 14.79 14.21 13.89
N VAL A 239 13.49 14.31 14.15
CA VAL A 239 12.87 15.53 14.68
C VAL A 239 12.11 15.19 15.97
N ARG A 240 12.23 16.05 16.98
CA ARG A 240 11.50 15.91 18.25
C ARG A 240 10.48 17.01 18.40
N THR A 241 9.39 16.71 19.09
CA THR A 241 8.37 17.70 19.43
C THR A 241 8.98 18.90 20.16
N GLY A 242 8.73 20.10 19.65
CA GLY A 242 9.24 21.36 20.20
C GLY A 242 10.58 21.83 19.59
N GLU A 243 11.19 21.05 18.72
CA GLU A 243 12.36 21.51 17.96
C GLU A 243 11.97 22.49 16.86
N THR A 244 12.89 23.41 16.56
CA THR A 244 12.75 24.33 15.44
C THR A 244 13.23 23.68 14.16
N VAL A 245 12.47 23.83 13.09
CA VAL A 245 12.81 23.34 11.74
C VAL A 245 12.77 24.49 10.74
N ASP A 246 13.61 24.43 9.73
CA ASP A 246 13.59 25.36 8.61
C ASP A 246 12.64 24.85 7.53
N ILE A 247 11.72 25.71 7.05
CA ILE A 247 10.87 25.43 5.91
C ILE A 247 11.53 26.07 4.70
N ILE A 248 11.94 25.23 3.74
CA ILE A 248 12.59 25.66 2.52
C ILE A 248 11.54 25.54 1.40
N GLY A 249 11.31 26.63 0.68
CA GLY A 249 10.40 26.70 -0.44
C GLY A 249 11.01 27.51 -1.58
N ILE A 250 10.35 27.44 -2.75
CA ILE A 250 10.68 28.22 -3.94
C ILE A 250 9.88 29.51 -3.92
#